data_9a4709b927f5d4ae73967115ef79f6b9
#
_entry.id   9a4709b927f5d4ae73967115ef79f6b9
#
_cell.length_a   1.000
_cell.length_b   1.000
_cell.length_c   1.000
_cell.angle_alpha   90.00
_cell.angle_beta   90.00
_cell.angle_gamma   90.00
#
_symmetry.space_group_name_H-M   'P 1'
#
loop_
_entity.id
_entity.type
_entity.pdbx_description
1 polymer ?
#
loop_
_entity_poly.entity_id
_entity_poly.type
_entity_poly.pdbx_seq_one_letter_code
_entity_poly.pdbx_strand_id
1 'polypeptide(L)'
;SLHDALPICADTAVFSDSYWSETSKEWAQTASKVVILPDALFAEISALESPAKMGFILPWQGAATQLQPGVATLVLDRVQDAGNVGAMLRSASAFGFAQVLALKGTAALWSQKVLRAGMGAHFGLHLVESASAADIAQLNVPLLATSSHQGAFLHQADLPWPCAWAMGHEGQGVGPEVANQAQLWVRIAQPGGEESLNVAAAAAICLHASALQACKQVG
;
A
#
# COMPACT_ATOMS: atom_id res chain seq x y z
N SER A 1 -13.51 9.93 0.13
CA SER A 1 -14.40 9.43 -0.93
C SER A 1 -13.60 9.26 -2.21
N LEU A 2 -13.92 8.26 -3.06
CA LEU A 2 -13.30 8.07 -4.39
C LEU A 2 -13.43 9.31 -5.30
N HIS A 3 -14.27 10.25 -4.95
CA HIS A 3 -14.46 11.52 -5.66
C HIS A 3 -13.30 12.51 -5.46
N ASP A 4 -12.53 12.39 -4.40
CA ASP A 4 -11.43 13.31 -4.07
C ASP A 4 -10.06 12.81 -4.56
N ALA A 5 -9.99 11.55 -4.98
CA ALA A 5 -8.83 11.00 -5.65
C ALA A 5 -8.86 11.45 -7.11
N LEU A 6 -7.86 12.25 -7.52
CA LEU A 6 -7.48 12.66 -8.88
C LEU A 6 -8.45 12.25 -10.00
N PRO A 7 -8.76 13.07 -10.99
CA PRO A 7 -9.64 12.71 -12.10
C PRO A 7 -9.01 11.54 -12.88
N ILE A 8 -9.28 10.32 -12.43
CA ILE A 8 -8.89 9.11 -13.16
C ILE A 8 -9.86 9.02 -14.32
N CYS A 9 -9.43 9.46 -15.49
CA CYS A 9 -10.18 9.21 -16.72
C CYS A 9 -10.09 7.72 -17.02
N ALA A 10 -11.16 6.99 -16.80
CA ALA A 10 -11.23 5.59 -17.18
C ALA A 10 -11.37 5.47 -18.71
N ASP A 11 -10.75 4.44 -19.29
CA ASP A 11 -10.98 4.13 -20.70
C ASP A 11 -12.40 3.63 -20.90
N THR A 12 -12.85 2.72 -20.06
CA THR A 12 -14.16 2.10 -20.20
C THR A 12 -14.83 1.95 -18.83
N ALA A 13 -16.08 2.38 -18.74
CA ALA A 13 -16.97 2.04 -17.64
C ALA A 13 -17.84 0.85 -18.06
N VAL A 14 -17.90 -0.17 -17.22
CA VAL A 14 -18.66 -1.41 -17.45
C VAL A 14 -19.75 -1.52 -16.40
N PHE A 15 -20.99 -1.70 -16.84
CA PHE A 15 -22.16 -1.86 -15.97
C PHE A 15 -22.90 -3.16 -16.27
N SER A 16 -23.48 -3.75 -15.22
CA SER A 16 -24.47 -4.81 -15.45
C SER A 16 -25.80 -4.19 -15.88
N ASP A 17 -26.53 -4.92 -16.72
CA ASP A 17 -27.81 -4.45 -17.28
C ASP A 17 -28.81 -4.07 -16.19
N SER A 18 -28.97 -4.90 -15.16
CA SER A 18 -29.87 -4.62 -14.03
C SER A 18 -29.47 -3.40 -13.19
N TYR A 19 -28.22 -2.94 -13.25
CA TYR A 19 -27.73 -1.78 -12.50
C TYR A 19 -27.74 -0.49 -13.30
N TRP A 20 -27.89 -0.57 -14.64
CA TRP A 20 -27.90 0.62 -15.50
C TRP A 20 -29.09 1.53 -15.19
N SER A 21 -28.84 2.66 -14.58
CA SER A 21 -29.83 3.63 -14.08
C SER A 21 -29.31 5.07 -14.25
N GLU A 22 -30.10 6.06 -13.85
CA GLU A 22 -29.65 7.47 -13.88
C GLU A 22 -28.38 7.71 -13.04
N THR A 23 -28.26 7.09 -11.85
CA THR A 23 -27.03 7.17 -11.02
C THR A 23 -25.82 6.56 -11.74
N SER A 24 -26.02 5.49 -12.49
CA SER A 24 -24.95 4.88 -13.29
C SER A 24 -24.47 5.80 -14.40
N LYS A 25 -25.34 6.65 -14.94
CA LYS A 25 -24.97 7.61 -15.99
C LYS A 25 -24.00 8.69 -15.50
N GLU A 26 -24.08 9.09 -14.23
CA GLU A 26 -23.09 9.99 -13.65
C GLU A 26 -21.69 9.37 -13.67
N TRP A 27 -21.60 8.12 -13.24
CA TRP A 27 -20.34 7.37 -13.29
C TRP A 27 -19.84 7.11 -14.73
N ALA A 28 -20.77 6.91 -15.66
CA ALA A 28 -20.45 6.73 -17.06
C ALA A 28 -19.70 7.94 -17.67
N GLN A 29 -19.95 9.15 -17.18
CA GLN A 29 -19.29 10.38 -17.64
C GLN A 29 -17.80 10.43 -17.28
N THR A 30 -17.33 9.58 -16.36
CA THR A 30 -15.92 9.50 -15.97
C THR A 30 -15.09 8.62 -16.91
N ALA A 31 -15.69 8.02 -17.93
CA ALA A 31 -15.03 7.13 -18.87
C ALA A 31 -15.26 7.55 -20.33
N SER A 32 -14.29 7.24 -21.19
CA SER A 32 -14.38 7.51 -22.62
C SER A 32 -15.38 6.60 -23.34
N LYS A 33 -15.62 5.40 -22.80
CA LYS A 33 -16.50 4.38 -23.36
C LYS A 33 -17.36 3.77 -22.27
N VAL A 34 -18.61 3.45 -22.62
CA VAL A 34 -19.55 2.74 -21.75
C VAL A 34 -19.90 1.40 -22.36
N VAL A 35 -19.87 0.35 -21.57
CA VAL A 35 -20.29 -1.01 -21.93
C VAL A 35 -21.31 -1.48 -20.92
N ILE A 36 -22.47 -1.94 -21.41
CA ILE A 36 -23.50 -2.56 -20.59
C ILE A 36 -23.51 -4.04 -20.92
N LEU A 37 -23.40 -4.89 -19.92
CA LEU A 37 -23.36 -6.35 -20.07
C LEU A 37 -24.56 -6.99 -19.39
N PRO A 38 -25.11 -8.10 -19.94
CA PRO A 38 -26.01 -8.95 -19.20
C PRO A 38 -25.43 -9.36 -17.86
N ASP A 39 -26.25 -9.43 -16.82
CA ASP A 39 -25.81 -9.73 -15.45
C ASP A 39 -24.98 -11.00 -15.35
N ALA A 40 -25.32 -12.03 -16.14
CA ALA A 40 -24.58 -13.29 -16.18
C ALA A 40 -23.13 -13.09 -16.66
N LEU A 41 -22.92 -12.33 -17.75
CA LEU A 41 -21.59 -12.03 -18.25
C LEU A 41 -20.79 -11.12 -17.30
N PHE A 42 -21.48 -10.17 -16.68
CA PHE A 42 -20.82 -9.32 -15.67
C PHE A 42 -20.31 -10.14 -14.48
N ALA A 43 -21.08 -11.11 -14.03
CA ALA A 43 -20.68 -12.02 -12.94
C ALA A 43 -19.46 -12.88 -13.30
N GLU A 44 -19.34 -13.31 -14.57
CA GLU A 44 -18.18 -14.09 -15.05
C GLU A 44 -16.89 -13.30 -15.07
N ILE A 45 -16.93 -12.01 -15.45
CA ILE A 45 -15.73 -11.15 -15.48
C ILE A 45 -15.36 -10.64 -14.08
N SER A 46 -16.31 -10.60 -13.15
CA SER A 46 -16.07 -10.22 -11.78
C SER A 46 -15.58 -11.43 -11.00
N ALA A 47 -14.33 -11.46 -10.60
CA ALA A 47 -13.78 -12.52 -9.74
C ALA A 47 -14.28 -12.46 -8.27
N LEU A 48 -15.42 -11.80 -8.00
CA LEU A 48 -16.00 -11.62 -6.67
C LEU A 48 -17.19 -12.55 -6.47
N GLU A 49 -17.31 -13.15 -5.29
CA GLU A 49 -18.51 -13.91 -4.90
C GLU A 49 -19.78 -13.02 -4.89
N SER A 50 -19.62 -11.76 -4.53
CA SER A 50 -20.68 -10.75 -4.59
C SER A 50 -20.14 -9.53 -5.36
N PRO A 51 -20.20 -9.55 -6.70
CA PRO A 51 -19.64 -8.48 -7.54
C PRO A 51 -20.41 -7.18 -7.35
N ALA A 52 -19.64 -6.08 -7.25
CA ALA A 52 -20.21 -4.78 -7.54
C ALA A 52 -20.72 -4.80 -8.98
N LYS A 53 -21.92 -4.25 -9.22
CA LYS A 53 -22.57 -4.31 -10.55
C LYS A 53 -22.01 -3.26 -11.53
N MET A 54 -20.88 -2.65 -11.22
CA MET A 54 -20.12 -1.74 -12.07
C MET A 54 -18.63 -1.96 -11.90
N GLY A 55 -17.85 -1.63 -12.93
CA GLY A 55 -16.39 -1.67 -12.93
C GLY A 55 -15.81 -0.68 -13.93
N PHE A 56 -14.52 -0.42 -13.81
CA PHE A 56 -13.80 0.49 -14.69
C PHE A 56 -12.54 -0.17 -15.21
N ILE A 57 -12.27 0.02 -16.49
CA ILE A 57 -11.01 -0.32 -17.13
C ILE A 57 -10.18 0.95 -17.19
N LEU A 58 -9.03 0.92 -16.54
CA LEU A 58 -8.10 2.04 -16.49
C LEU A 58 -6.91 1.76 -17.40
N PRO A 59 -6.32 2.80 -18.04
CA PRO A 59 -5.09 2.63 -18.79
C PRO A 59 -3.97 2.20 -17.83
N TRP A 60 -3.28 1.13 -18.15
CA TRP A 60 -2.14 0.67 -17.41
C TRP A 60 -0.83 1.14 -18.05
N GLN A 61 -0.14 2.05 -17.41
CA GLN A 61 1.15 2.60 -17.87
C GLN A 61 2.37 1.85 -17.35
N GLY A 62 2.16 0.72 -16.69
CA GLY A 62 3.22 -0.01 -16.00
C GLY A 62 3.43 0.46 -14.55
N ALA A 63 4.19 -0.31 -13.78
CA ALA A 63 4.65 0.12 -12.47
C ALA A 63 5.67 1.26 -12.62
N ALA A 64 5.73 2.17 -11.65
CA ALA A 64 6.77 3.18 -11.62
C ALA A 64 8.14 2.51 -11.54
N THR A 65 9.10 2.98 -12.32
CA THR A 65 10.45 2.44 -12.37
C THR A 65 11.47 3.30 -11.65
N GLN A 66 11.10 4.53 -11.30
CA GLN A 66 12.00 5.48 -10.64
C GLN A 66 11.51 5.75 -9.23
N LEU A 67 12.44 5.75 -8.28
CA LEU A 67 12.21 6.14 -6.91
C LEU A 67 12.20 7.67 -6.77
N GLN A 68 11.44 8.16 -5.83
CA GLN A 68 11.42 9.57 -5.43
C GLN A 68 12.27 9.73 -4.17
N PRO A 69 13.46 10.34 -4.26
CA PRO A 69 14.31 10.59 -3.10
C PRO A 69 13.67 11.59 -2.13
N GLY A 70 13.97 11.44 -0.84
CA GLY A 70 13.49 12.38 0.18
C GLY A 70 12.01 12.23 0.56
N VAL A 71 11.34 11.19 0.07
CA VAL A 71 9.91 10.94 0.29
C VAL A 71 9.72 9.86 1.36
N ALA A 72 8.76 10.09 2.28
CA ALA A 72 8.39 9.08 3.26
C ALA A 72 7.90 7.80 2.55
N THR A 73 8.58 6.67 2.81
CA THR A 73 8.47 5.44 2.02
C THR A 73 8.18 4.23 2.90
N LEU A 74 7.28 3.35 2.43
CA LEU A 74 7.11 2.02 2.97
C LEU A 74 7.89 1.01 2.10
N VAL A 75 8.82 0.28 2.68
CA VAL A 75 9.61 -0.77 2.00
C VAL A 75 9.04 -2.13 2.40
N LEU A 76 8.64 -2.91 1.41
CA LEU A 76 8.10 -4.26 1.58
C LEU A 76 9.17 -5.29 1.18
N ASP A 77 9.73 -5.99 2.16
CA ASP A 77 10.76 -6.99 1.93
C ASP A 77 10.16 -8.41 1.95
N ARG A 78 9.80 -8.90 0.77
CA ARG A 78 9.28 -10.26 0.56
C ARG A 78 7.98 -10.55 1.33
N VAL A 79 7.13 -9.57 1.52
CA VAL A 79 5.79 -9.78 2.09
C VAL A 79 4.92 -10.51 1.08
N GLN A 80 4.46 -11.73 1.40
CA GLN A 80 3.82 -12.62 0.44
C GLN A 80 2.30 -12.62 0.51
N ASP A 81 1.72 -12.32 1.66
CA ASP A 81 0.27 -12.26 1.80
C ASP A 81 -0.31 -11.00 1.18
N ALA A 82 -1.16 -11.17 0.18
CA ALA A 82 -1.79 -10.07 -0.56
C ALA A 82 -2.71 -9.19 0.31
N GLY A 83 -3.31 -9.76 1.35
CA GLY A 83 -4.14 -9.05 2.32
C GLY A 83 -3.29 -8.12 3.17
N ASN A 84 -2.14 -8.62 3.67
CA ASN A 84 -1.17 -7.81 4.40
C ASN A 84 -0.63 -6.66 3.54
N VAL A 85 -0.21 -6.96 2.30
CA VAL A 85 0.27 -5.92 1.38
C VAL A 85 -0.79 -4.85 1.18
N GLY A 86 -2.03 -5.20 0.82
CA GLY A 86 -3.09 -4.23 0.61
C GLY A 86 -3.43 -3.40 1.86
N ALA A 87 -3.46 -4.03 3.05
CA ALA A 87 -3.67 -3.34 4.32
C ALA A 87 -2.54 -2.33 4.61
N MET A 88 -1.29 -2.69 4.29
CA MET A 88 -0.14 -1.81 4.44
C MET A 88 -0.17 -0.64 3.46
N LEU A 89 -0.61 -0.84 2.21
CA LEU A 89 -0.83 0.27 1.27
C LEU A 89 -1.84 1.28 1.82
N ARG A 90 -2.95 0.79 2.40
CA ARG A 90 -3.95 1.67 3.02
C ARG A 90 -3.37 2.46 4.19
N SER A 91 -2.58 1.80 5.05
CA SER A 91 -1.92 2.47 6.18
C SER A 91 -0.91 3.51 5.71
N ALA A 92 -0.10 3.19 4.69
CA ALA A 92 0.85 4.13 4.10
C ALA A 92 0.14 5.39 3.58
N SER A 93 -0.89 5.21 2.76
CA SER A 93 -1.70 6.32 2.23
C SER A 93 -2.33 7.16 3.35
N ALA A 94 -2.90 6.51 4.38
CA ALA A 94 -3.57 7.20 5.49
C ALA A 94 -2.61 8.02 6.36
N PHE A 95 -1.36 7.57 6.50
CA PHE A 95 -0.36 8.19 7.39
C PHE A 95 0.68 9.05 6.66
N GLY A 96 0.42 9.42 5.40
CA GLY A 96 1.24 10.36 4.65
C GLY A 96 2.54 9.79 4.08
N PHE A 97 2.66 8.46 4.01
CA PHE A 97 3.73 7.80 3.26
C PHE A 97 3.32 7.76 1.79
N ALA A 98 3.95 8.59 0.98
CA ALA A 98 3.53 8.78 -0.41
C ALA A 98 4.11 7.74 -1.38
N GLN A 99 5.11 6.96 -0.94
CA GLN A 99 5.80 5.98 -1.78
C GLN A 99 5.83 4.59 -1.13
N VAL A 100 5.70 3.56 -1.97
CA VAL A 100 5.90 2.15 -1.57
C VAL A 100 6.91 1.50 -2.50
N LEU A 101 7.93 0.89 -1.91
CA LEU A 101 8.99 0.14 -2.58
C LEU A 101 8.82 -1.34 -2.27
N ALA A 102 8.33 -2.12 -3.22
CA ALA A 102 8.22 -3.56 -3.09
C ALA A 102 9.46 -4.26 -3.66
N LEU A 103 10.20 -4.92 -2.80
CA LEU A 103 11.36 -5.71 -3.19
C LEU A 103 10.93 -7.01 -3.87
N LYS A 104 11.82 -7.61 -4.65
CA LYS A 104 11.61 -8.91 -5.29
C LYS A 104 11.16 -9.96 -4.27
N GLY A 105 10.14 -10.73 -4.63
CA GLY A 105 9.52 -11.72 -3.74
C GLY A 105 8.34 -11.20 -2.93
N THR A 106 8.03 -9.91 -2.99
CA THR A 106 6.77 -9.35 -2.45
C THR A 106 5.62 -9.69 -3.41
N ALA A 107 4.41 -9.89 -2.87
CA ALA A 107 3.21 -10.07 -3.68
C ALA A 107 3.01 -8.87 -4.60
N ALA A 108 2.66 -9.14 -5.87
CA ALA A 108 2.51 -8.10 -6.89
C ALA A 108 1.48 -7.06 -6.46
N LEU A 109 1.90 -5.78 -6.36
CA LEU A 109 1.09 -4.69 -5.82
C LEU A 109 -0.20 -4.48 -6.63
N TRP A 110 -0.16 -4.74 -7.94
CA TRP A 110 -1.30 -4.59 -8.85
C TRP A 110 -2.08 -5.88 -9.09
N SER A 111 -1.80 -6.94 -8.31
CA SER A 111 -2.63 -8.16 -8.37
C SER A 111 -4.05 -7.86 -7.88
N GLN A 112 -5.05 -8.57 -8.42
CA GLN A 112 -6.45 -8.39 -8.03
C GLN A 112 -6.68 -8.51 -6.52
N LYS A 113 -5.95 -9.44 -5.85
CA LYS A 113 -6.07 -9.64 -4.41
C LYS A 113 -5.56 -8.42 -3.63
N VAL A 114 -4.42 -7.84 -4.03
CA VAL A 114 -3.87 -6.62 -3.40
C VAL A 114 -4.72 -5.40 -3.71
N LEU A 115 -5.20 -5.24 -4.95
CA LEU A 115 -6.12 -4.16 -5.32
C LEU A 115 -7.37 -4.15 -4.44
N ARG A 116 -7.97 -5.33 -4.20
CA ARG A 116 -9.14 -5.48 -3.33
C ARG A 116 -8.83 -5.10 -1.89
N ALA A 117 -7.75 -5.65 -1.33
CA ALA A 117 -7.33 -5.35 0.04
C ALA A 117 -6.91 -3.89 0.22
N GLY A 118 -6.34 -3.27 -0.81
CA GLY A 118 -5.87 -1.89 -0.83
C GLY A 118 -6.98 -0.84 -0.90
N MET A 119 -8.21 -1.23 -1.30
CA MET A 119 -9.40 -0.35 -1.28
C MET A 119 -9.17 1.03 -1.91
N GLY A 120 -8.43 1.08 -3.04
CA GLY A 120 -8.15 2.32 -3.77
C GLY A 120 -6.91 3.11 -3.30
N ALA A 121 -6.19 2.68 -2.28
CA ALA A 121 -4.97 3.35 -1.83
C ALA A 121 -3.89 3.46 -2.93
N HIS A 122 -3.92 2.56 -3.92
CA HIS A 122 -3.01 2.55 -5.07
C HIS A 122 -2.96 3.86 -5.82
N PHE A 123 -4.09 4.57 -5.92
CA PHE A 123 -4.21 5.79 -6.73
C PHE A 123 -3.57 7.02 -6.07
N GLY A 124 -3.33 6.97 -4.77
CA GLY A 124 -2.65 8.04 -4.03
C GLY A 124 -1.18 7.77 -3.72
N LEU A 125 -0.63 6.63 -4.18
CA LEU A 125 0.71 6.17 -3.84
C LEU A 125 1.60 6.07 -5.09
N HIS A 126 2.86 6.43 -4.94
CA HIS A 126 3.90 6.10 -5.90
C HIS A 126 4.40 4.67 -5.64
N LEU A 127 4.05 3.74 -6.52
CA LEU A 127 4.28 2.31 -6.34
C LEU A 127 5.42 1.82 -7.24
N VAL A 128 6.51 1.35 -6.64
CA VAL A 128 7.65 0.75 -7.33
C VAL A 128 7.73 -0.72 -6.98
N GLU A 129 7.75 -1.59 -7.99
CA GLU A 129 7.79 -3.05 -7.83
C GLU A 129 9.12 -3.64 -8.29
N SER A 130 9.36 -4.88 -7.84
CA SER A 130 10.51 -5.69 -8.26
C SER A 130 11.88 -5.05 -8.01
N ALA A 131 11.96 -4.13 -7.06
CA ALA A 131 13.19 -3.48 -6.66
C ALA A 131 14.16 -4.47 -5.96
N SER A 132 15.41 -4.09 -5.89
CA SER A 132 16.44 -4.78 -5.11
C SER A 132 16.69 -4.07 -3.78
N ALA A 133 17.34 -4.74 -2.84
CA ALA A 133 17.75 -4.10 -1.60
C ALA A 133 18.73 -2.93 -1.82
N ALA A 134 19.54 -2.97 -2.90
CA ALA A 134 20.44 -1.87 -3.26
C ALA A 134 19.71 -0.57 -3.61
N ASP A 135 18.48 -0.67 -4.11
CA ASP A 135 17.69 0.52 -4.50
C ASP A 135 17.24 1.34 -3.29
N ILE A 136 17.22 0.75 -2.09
CA ILE A 136 16.87 1.45 -0.83
C ILE A 136 17.79 2.65 -0.60
N ALA A 137 19.06 2.56 -0.95
CA ALA A 137 19.99 3.66 -0.81
C ALA A 137 19.60 4.93 -1.60
N GLN A 138 18.80 4.77 -2.68
CA GLN A 138 18.32 5.88 -3.49
C GLN A 138 17.19 6.67 -2.82
N LEU A 139 16.56 6.14 -1.76
CA LEU A 139 15.48 6.82 -1.04
C LEU A 139 15.95 8.10 -0.37
N ASN A 140 17.23 8.17 0.00
CA ASN A 140 17.85 9.34 0.65
C ASN A 140 17.07 9.82 1.91
N VAL A 141 16.51 8.87 2.65
CA VAL A 141 15.86 9.06 3.96
C VAL A 141 16.31 7.94 4.89
N PRO A 142 16.30 8.14 6.22
CA PRO A 142 16.65 7.08 7.17
C PRO A 142 15.73 5.85 7.02
N LEU A 143 16.35 4.65 6.96
CA LEU A 143 15.61 3.39 6.97
C LEU A 143 15.43 2.90 8.41
N LEU A 144 14.19 2.63 8.78
CA LEU A 144 13.78 2.12 10.08
C LEU A 144 13.28 0.67 9.91
N ALA A 145 13.54 -0.16 10.91
CA ALA A 145 13.04 -1.53 10.94
C ALA A 145 12.54 -1.90 12.34
N THR A 146 11.65 -2.88 12.39
CA THR A 146 11.13 -3.44 13.63
C THR A 146 11.79 -4.76 13.97
N SER A 147 12.01 -4.99 15.27
CA SER A 147 12.44 -6.29 15.81
C SER A 147 11.68 -6.57 17.10
N SER A 148 11.45 -7.83 17.42
CA SER A 148 10.95 -8.23 18.76
C SER A 148 12.04 -8.20 19.83
N HIS A 149 13.34 -8.22 19.42
CA HIS A 149 14.44 -8.47 20.35
C HIS A 149 15.41 -7.29 20.51
N GLN A 150 15.48 -6.36 19.55
CA GLN A 150 16.48 -5.28 19.56
C GLN A 150 15.88 -3.90 19.27
N GLY A 151 16.60 -2.87 19.68
CA GLY A 151 16.21 -1.47 19.49
C GLY A 151 15.45 -0.86 20.67
N ALA A 152 15.22 0.45 20.61
CA ALA A 152 14.42 1.18 21.58
C ALA A 152 12.93 0.85 21.44
N PHE A 153 12.15 1.05 22.50
CA PHE A 153 10.69 0.96 22.33
C PHE A 153 10.17 2.10 21.46
N LEU A 154 9.26 1.79 20.56
CA LEU A 154 8.71 2.74 19.59
C LEU A 154 8.18 4.03 20.23
N HIS A 155 7.51 3.92 21.38
CA HIS A 155 6.96 5.06 22.12
C HIS A 155 8.01 5.93 22.81
N GLN A 156 9.28 5.48 22.85
CA GLN A 156 10.43 6.20 23.41
C GLN A 156 11.43 6.64 22.34
N ALA A 157 11.26 6.16 21.11
CA ALA A 157 12.17 6.44 20.02
C ALA A 157 11.89 7.84 19.42
N ASP A 158 12.96 8.55 19.10
CA ASP A 158 12.88 9.77 18.28
C ASP A 158 12.91 9.34 16.80
N LEU A 159 11.74 9.44 16.16
CA LEU A 159 11.56 8.97 14.80
C LEU A 159 11.82 10.10 13.80
N PRO A 160 12.75 9.95 12.86
CA PRO A 160 12.99 10.95 11.84
C PRO A 160 11.79 11.08 10.88
N TRP A 161 11.63 12.26 10.29
CA TRP A 161 10.68 12.52 9.23
C TRP A 161 11.28 13.42 8.15
N PRO A 162 11.19 13.11 6.84
CA PRO A 162 10.67 11.85 6.29
C PRO A 162 11.58 10.64 6.62
N CYS A 163 11.00 9.44 6.57
CA CYS A 163 11.72 8.20 6.81
C CYS A 163 11.20 7.07 5.92
N ALA A 164 11.93 5.96 5.89
CA ALA A 164 11.48 4.72 5.28
C ALA A 164 11.29 3.63 6.34
N TRP A 165 10.19 2.86 6.29
CA TRP A 165 9.97 1.71 7.14
C TRP A 165 10.09 0.42 6.37
N ALA A 166 10.98 -0.47 6.80
CA ALA A 166 11.11 -1.82 6.27
C ALA A 166 10.18 -2.79 7.01
N MET A 167 9.28 -3.41 6.27
CA MET A 167 8.40 -4.49 6.72
C MET A 167 8.81 -5.78 6.02
N GLY A 168 9.18 -6.79 6.82
CA GLY A 168 9.74 -8.03 6.33
C GLY A 168 8.72 -9.15 6.14
N HIS A 169 9.21 -10.27 5.64
CA HIS A 169 8.46 -11.52 5.46
C HIS A 169 7.79 -11.96 6.78
N GLU A 170 6.57 -12.46 6.70
CA GLU A 170 5.73 -12.81 7.87
C GLU A 170 6.40 -13.80 8.84
N GLY A 171 7.17 -14.74 8.35
CA GLY A 171 7.85 -15.74 9.18
C GLY A 171 9.33 -15.49 9.42
N GLN A 172 10.01 -14.71 8.56
CA GLN A 172 11.47 -14.51 8.60
C GLN A 172 11.88 -13.08 8.99
N GLY A 173 10.91 -12.15 9.00
CA GLY A 173 11.20 -10.74 9.23
C GLY A 173 11.96 -10.10 8.07
N VAL A 174 12.66 -9.03 8.37
CA VAL A 174 13.48 -8.26 7.41
C VAL A 174 14.73 -9.04 7.07
N GLY A 175 15.04 -9.19 5.78
CA GLY A 175 16.20 -9.90 5.29
C GLY A 175 17.51 -9.17 5.58
N PRO A 176 18.65 -9.90 5.58
CA PRO A 176 19.94 -9.36 6.00
C PRO A 176 20.40 -8.17 5.16
N GLU A 177 20.14 -8.18 3.84
CA GLU A 177 20.54 -7.09 2.94
C GLU A 177 19.81 -5.77 3.27
N VAL A 178 18.56 -5.86 3.69
CA VAL A 178 17.75 -4.71 4.13
C VAL A 178 18.11 -4.33 5.56
N ALA A 179 18.24 -5.32 6.44
CA ALA A 179 18.61 -5.15 7.85
C ALA A 179 19.92 -4.38 8.03
N ASN A 180 20.92 -4.66 7.18
CA ASN A 180 22.24 -4.00 7.20
C ASN A 180 22.17 -2.52 6.79
N GLN A 181 21.08 -2.07 6.18
CA GLN A 181 20.87 -0.68 5.78
C GLN A 181 20.02 0.10 6.81
N ALA A 182 19.41 -0.60 7.78
CA ALA A 182 18.58 0.06 8.79
C ALA A 182 19.42 0.89 9.76
N GLN A 183 19.13 2.19 9.84
CA GLN A 183 19.79 3.11 10.78
C GLN A 183 19.14 3.11 12.15
N LEU A 184 17.87 2.74 12.25
CA LEU A 184 17.16 2.68 13.51
C LEU A 184 16.34 1.40 13.63
N TRP A 185 16.53 0.69 14.73
CA TRP A 185 15.73 -0.47 15.11
C TRP A 185 14.82 -0.11 16.27
N VAL A 186 13.55 -0.49 16.18
CA VAL A 186 12.59 -0.26 17.26
C VAL A 186 11.80 -1.52 17.59
N ARG A 187 11.28 -1.54 18.82
CA ARG A 187 10.37 -2.59 19.32
C ARG A 187 8.99 -2.02 19.58
N ILE A 188 7.97 -2.72 19.14
CA ILE A 188 6.60 -2.44 19.58
C ILE A 188 6.41 -3.10 20.94
N ALA A 189 6.01 -2.33 21.95
CA ALA A 189 5.74 -2.89 23.28
C ALA A 189 4.52 -3.82 23.22
N GLN A 190 4.70 -5.04 23.71
CA GLN A 190 3.68 -6.10 23.76
C GLN A 190 3.50 -6.62 25.19
N PRO A 191 2.76 -5.89 26.06
CA PRO A 191 2.61 -6.28 27.47
C PRO A 191 1.91 -7.64 27.67
N GLY A 192 1.19 -8.12 26.66
CA GLY A 192 0.49 -9.41 26.69
C GLY A 192 1.40 -10.63 26.57
N GLY A 193 2.72 -10.44 26.35
CA GLY A 193 3.70 -11.53 26.26
C GLY A 193 3.72 -12.28 24.93
N GLU A 194 2.98 -11.84 23.91
CA GLU A 194 3.07 -12.40 22.57
C GLU A 194 4.40 -12.05 21.91
N GLU A 195 4.96 -12.99 21.12
CA GLU A 195 6.28 -12.79 20.52
C GLU A 195 6.22 -12.04 19.18
N SER A 196 5.07 -12.02 18.50
CA SER A 196 4.95 -11.41 17.18
C SER A 196 3.58 -10.78 16.93
N LEU A 197 3.55 -9.71 16.15
CA LEU A 197 2.35 -9.10 15.59
C LEU A 197 2.24 -9.46 14.10
N ASN A 198 1.00 -9.49 13.60
CA ASN A 198 0.78 -9.47 12.16
C ASN A 198 1.53 -8.29 11.53
N VAL A 199 2.21 -8.52 10.40
CA VAL A 199 3.09 -7.52 9.76
C VAL A 199 2.34 -6.25 9.35
N ALA A 200 1.09 -6.35 8.91
CA ALA A 200 0.29 -5.18 8.56
C ALA A 200 -0.13 -4.37 9.80
N ALA A 201 -0.39 -5.05 10.92
CA ALA A 201 -0.65 -4.39 12.20
C ALA A 201 0.60 -3.67 12.71
N ALA A 202 1.77 -4.32 12.68
CA ALA A 202 3.04 -3.71 13.03
C ALA A 202 3.34 -2.48 12.15
N ALA A 203 3.13 -2.60 10.84
CA ALA A 203 3.27 -1.49 9.91
C ALA A 203 2.37 -0.31 10.28
N ALA A 204 1.07 -0.55 10.52
CA ALA A 204 0.13 0.52 10.87
C ALA A 204 0.55 1.28 12.14
N ILE A 205 1.04 0.56 13.16
CA ILE A 205 1.53 1.15 14.41
C ILE A 205 2.77 2.02 14.15
N CYS A 206 3.74 1.53 13.37
CA CYS A 206 4.98 2.26 13.08
C CYS A 206 4.74 3.50 12.21
N LEU A 207 3.95 3.36 11.16
CA LEU A 207 3.60 4.46 10.25
C LEU A 207 2.82 5.55 10.98
N HIS A 208 1.86 5.18 11.83
CA HIS A 208 1.11 6.12 12.67
C HIS A 208 2.03 6.86 13.65
N ALA A 209 2.96 6.15 14.31
CA ALA A 209 3.90 6.78 15.23
C ALA A 209 4.77 7.85 14.54
N SER A 210 5.27 7.56 13.33
CA SER A 210 6.02 8.55 12.53
C SER A 210 5.15 9.72 12.09
N ALA A 211 3.92 9.48 11.67
CA ALA A 211 2.98 10.54 11.29
C ALA A 211 2.68 11.51 12.45
N LEU A 212 2.52 10.98 13.66
CA LEU A 212 2.32 11.80 14.86
C LEU A 212 3.53 12.71 15.17
N GLN A 213 4.76 12.22 14.95
CA GLN A 213 5.95 13.04 15.11
C GLN A 213 6.06 14.10 14.02
N ALA A 214 5.72 13.77 12.78
CA ALA A 214 5.66 14.75 11.70
C ALA A 214 4.68 15.90 12.02
N CYS A 215 3.50 15.59 12.54
CA CYS A 215 2.52 16.61 12.93
C CYS A 215 3.03 17.56 14.02
N LYS A 216 3.88 17.08 14.96
CA LYS A 216 4.46 17.91 16.01
C LYS A 216 5.56 18.87 15.52
N GLN A 217 6.19 18.56 14.38
CA GLN A 217 7.25 19.40 13.81
C GLN A 217 6.70 20.56 12.96
N VAL A 218 5.44 20.49 12.55
CA VAL A 218 4.77 21.49 11.71
C VAL A 218 3.92 22.47 12.53
N GLY A 219 3.64 22.21 13.78
CA GLY A 219 2.92 23.08 14.73
C GLY A 219 3.87 23.77 15.70
#